data_d8b368d141bfe10bff02d5c569795331
#
_entry.id   d8b368d141bfe10bff02d5c569795331
#
_cell.length_a   1.000
_cell.length_b   1.000
_cell.length_c   1.000
_cell.angle_alpha   90.00
_cell.angle_beta   90.00
_cell.angle_gamma   90.00
#
_symmetry.space_group_name_H-M   'P 1'
#
loop_
_entity.id
_entity.type
_entity.pdbx_description
1 polymer ?
#
loop_
_entity_poly.entity_id
_entity_poly.type
_entity_poly.pdbx_seq_one_letter_code
_entity_poly.pdbx_strand_id
1 'polypeptide(L)'
;MRAKLAPEVFGPDVTQPSTNPPRSLRDNLRAARRLLAQAGWTYTDDALRNAKGEPMVFEFLDDGGAMSRVITTYVRNLEKLGIQINQRTTDYALYQKRLEDFDFDMVSIRFPDSQSPGNELRDRFSSEAADTPGSDNLFGLKSPQVDQLVDNVLRANTREELITAGRALDRVLMHGYYIVPNWYSASHRVAYRKELSYPKNRLPYYYTAEGWILSNWWRTDIAAQPKAR
;
A
#
# COMPACT_ATOMS: atom_id res chain seq x y z
N MET A 1 4.86 -15.49 21.02
CA MET A 1 4.51 -14.88 19.73
C MET A 1 4.01 -15.92 18.71
N ARG A 2 4.81 -16.93 18.32
CA ARG A 2 4.47 -17.91 17.26
C ARG A 2 3.09 -18.56 17.43
N ALA A 3 2.73 -19.00 18.63
CA ALA A 3 1.44 -19.65 18.92
C ALA A 3 0.19 -18.73 18.80
N LYS A 4 0.41 -17.42 18.60
CA LYS A 4 -0.66 -16.41 18.49
C LYS A 4 -0.82 -15.87 17.06
N LEU A 5 0.01 -16.32 16.12
CA LEU A 5 -0.10 -15.99 14.71
C LEU A 5 -0.87 -17.08 13.97
N ALA A 6 -1.58 -16.69 12.91
CA ALA A 6 -2.26 -17.64 12.04
C ALA A 6 -1.27 -18.65 11.45
N PRO A 7 -1.60 -19.94 11.38
CA PRO A 7 -0.68 -20.98 10.88
C PRO A 7 -0.18 -20.70 9.46
N GLU A 8 -0.97 -20.06 8.63
CA GLU A 8 -0.68 -19.68 7.24
C GLU A 8 0.55 -18.78 7.13
N VAL A 9 0.84 -17.96 8.15
CA VAL A 9 2.04 -17.12 8.23
C VAL A 9 3.32 -17.95 8.11
N PHE A 10 3.30 -19.22 8.53
CA PHE A 10 4.46 -20.13 8.48
C PHE A 10 4.44 -21.05 7.25
N GLY A 11 3.44 -20.91 6.40
CA GLY A 11 3.27 -21.64 5.16
C GLY A 11 4.00 -20.98 3.96
N PRO A 12 3.52 -21.23 2.73
CA PRO A 12 4.03 -20.57 1.53
C PRO A 12 3.85 -19.05 1.56
N ASP A 13 4.65 -18.33 0.76
CA ASP A 13 4.47 -16.89 0.59
C ASP A 13 3.15 -16.56 -0.08
N VAL A 14 2.56 -15.42 0.30
CA VAL A 14 1.37 -14.90 -0.36
C VAL A 14 1.70 -14.56 -1.81
N THR A 15 1.03 -15.22 -2.74
CA THR A 15 1.19 -14.97 -4.17
C THR A 15 0.03 -14.13 -4.67
N GLN A 16 0.33 -13.00 -5.28
CA GLN A 16 -0.68 -12.14 -5.90
C GLN A 16 -1.34 -12.84 -7.11
N PRO A 17 -2.67 -12.70 -7.29
CA PRO A 17 -3.34 -13.20 -8.47
C PRO A 17 -2.77 -12.57 -9.74
N SER A 18 -2.60 -13.37 -10.80
CA SER A 18 -2.11 -12.92 -12.09
C SER A 18 -3.17 -13.15 -13.18
N THR A 19 -3.22 -12.26 -14.16
CA THR A 19 -4.00 -12.44 -15.39
C THR A 19 -3.14 -12.85 -16.58
N ASN A 20 -1.82 -13.02 -16.39
CA ASN A 20 -0.91 -13.51 -17.42
C ASN A 20 -1.14 -14.99 -17.69
N PRO A 21 -1.06 -15.44 -18.96
CA PRO A 21 -1.18 -16.85 -19.31
C PRO A 21 -0.25 -17.75 -18.48
N PRO A 22 -0.69 -18.94 -18.07
CA PRO A 22 -1.97 -19.59 -18.37
C PRO A 22 -3.17 -19.13 -17.53
N ARG A 23 -3.00 -18.18 -16.62
CA ARG A 23 -4.07 -17.64 -15.76
C ARG A 23 -4.88 -16.57 -16.52
N SER A 24 -6.10 -16.31 -16.02
CA SER A 24 -6.99 -15.29 -16.59
C SER A 24 -7.79 -14.57 -15.51
N LEU A 25 -8.35 -13.40 -15.85
CA LEU A 25 -9.30 -12.72 -15.00
C LEU A 25 -10.50 -13.62 -14.63
N ARG A 26 -10.97 -14.43 -15.58
CA ARG A 26 -12.08 -15.38 -15.36
C ARG A 26 -11.75 -16.40 -14.27
N ASP A 27 -10.52 -16.92 -14.26
CA ASP A 27 -10.09 -17.90 -13.26
C ASP A 27 -9.96 -17.26 -11.88
N ASN A 28 -9.44 -16.01 -11.82
CA ASN A 28 -9.36 -15.25 -10.59
C ASN A 28 -10.76 -14.93 -10.02
N LEU A 29 -11.72 -14.52 -10.86
CA LEU A 29 -13.09 -14.29 -10.44
C LEU A 29 -13.79 -15.57 -9.95
N ARG A 30 -13.52 -16.72 -10.58
CA ARG A 30 -14.02 -18.03 -10.10
C ARG A 30 -13.44 -18.39 -8.73
N ALA A 31 -12.15 -18.14 -8.53
CA ALA A 31 -11.50 -18.37 -7.23
C ALA A 31 -12.10 -17.44 -6.16
N ALA A 32 -12.29 -16.17 -6.48
CA ALA A 32 -12.92 -15.20 -5.57
C ALA A 32 -14.35 -15.63 -5.18
N ARG A 33 -15.20 -16.04 -6.13
CA ARG A 33 -16.55 -16.56 -5.84
C ARG A 33 -16.52 -17.74 -4.89
N ARG A 34 -15.59 -18.66 -5.08
CA ARG A 34 -15.46 -19.83 -4.20
C ARG A 34 -15.07 -19.43 -2.78
N LEU A 35 -14.12 -18.49 -2.63
CA LEU A 35 -13.71 -17.97 -1.32
C LEU A 35 -14.85 -17.21 -0.63
N LEU A 36 -15.58 -16.39 -1.36
CA LEU A 36 -16.76 -15.68 -0.84
C LEU A 36 -17.84 -16.66 -0.37
N ALA A 37 -18.10 -17.72 -1.14
CA ALA A 37 -19.04 -18.77 -0.72
C ALA A 37 -18.58 -19.51 0.55
N GLN A 38 -17.27 -19.81 0.67
CA GLN A 38 -16.70 -20.38 1.88
C GLN A 38 -16.83 -19.45 3.10
N ALA A 39 -16.78 -18.13 2.85
CA ALA A 39 -17.00 -17.11 3.87
C ALA A 39 -18.50 -16.84 4.18
N GLY A 40 -19.42 -17.63 3.60
CA GLY A 40 -20.86 -17.51 3.87
C GLY A 40 -21.60 -16.49 3.00
N TRP A 41 -20.99 -16.03 1.90
CA TRP A 41 -21.60 -15.09 0.97
C TRP A 41 -22.08 -15.80 -0.30
N THR A 42 -23.33 -15.57 -0.68
CA THR A 42 -23.96 -16.23 -1.83
C THR A 42 -24.41 -15.19 -2.87
N TYR A 43 -24.16 -15.46 -4.14
CA TYR A 43 -24.64 -14.62 -5.24
C TYR A 43 -26.11 -14.96 -5.53
N THR A 44 -27.00 -14.01 -5.27
CA THR A 44 -28.46 -14.16 -5.44
C THR A 44 -29.04 -12.82 -5.86
N ASP A 45 -29.94 -12.82 -6.84
CA ASP A 45 -30.62 -11.61 -7.36
C ASP A 45 -29.65 -10.48 -7.72
N ASP A 46 -28.64 -10.80 -8.51
CA ASP A 46 -27.59 -9.89 -8.99
C ASP A 46 -26.76 -9.18 -7.89
N ALA A 47 -26.80 -9.69 -6.65
CA ALA A 47 -26.01 -9.18 -5.54
C ALA A 47 -25.37 -10.32 -4.75
N LEU A 48 -24.23 -10.03 -4.12
CA LEU A 48 -23.60 -10.91 -3.16
C LEU A 48 -24.21 -10.67 -1.79
N ARG A 49 -24.83 -11.71 -1.19
CA ARG A 49 -25.59 -11.59 0.06
C ARG A 49 -25.05 -12.52 1.15
N ASN A 50 -25.12 -12.06 2.40
CA ASN A 50 -24.82 -12.88 3.57
C ASN A 50 -26.03 -13.78 3.95
N ALA A 51 -25.90 -14.56 5.02
CA ALA A 51 -26.96 -15.45 5.52
C ALA A 51 -28.25 -14.72 5.96
N LYS A 52 -28.18 -13.40 6.24
CA LYS A 52 -29.34 -12.56 6.57
C LYS A 52 -30.00 -11.94 5.34
N GLY A 53 -29.44 -12.16 4.14
CA GLY A 53 -29.91 -11.54 2.91
C GLY A 53 -29.37 -10.12 2.68
N GLU A 54 -28.49 -9.61 3.52
CA GLU A 54 -27.90 -8.27 3.38
C GLU A 54 -26.86 -8.27 2.26
N PRO A 55 -26.89 -7.27 1.34
CA PRO A 55 -25.93 -7.19 0.25
C PRO A 55 -24.57 -6.73 0.73
N MET A 56 -23.49 -7.13 0.03
CA MET A 56 -22.14 -6.64 0.26
C MET A 56 -21.97 -5.30 -0.47
N VAL A 57 -21.96 -4.22 0.29
CA VAL A 57 -21.88 -2.85 -0.22
C VAL A 57 -20.77 -2.12 0.51
N PHE A 58 -19.91 -1.41 -0.23
CA PHE A 58 -18.85 -0.57 0.33
C PHE A 58 -18.87 0.81 -0.29
N GLU A 59 -18.46 1.82 0.45
CA GLU A 59 -18.12 3.13 -0.06
C GLU A 59 -16.62 3.19 -0.39
N PHE A 60 -16.29 3.62 -1.61
CA PHE A 60 -14.91 3.95 -1.99
C PHE A 60 -14.72 5.46 -1.97
N LEU A 61 -13.95 5.96 -1.00
CA LEU A 61 -13.63 7.37 -0.89
C LEU A 61 -12.52 7.74 -1.89
N ASP A 62 -12.76 8.78 -2.70
CA ASP A 62 -11.87 9.23 -3.79
C ASP A 62 -11.75 10.77 -3.79
N ASP A 63 -10.54 11.28 -4.02
CA ASP A 63 -10.26 12.72 -4.12
C ASP A 63 -10.40 13.28 -5.56
N GLY A 64 -10.86 12.45 -6.51
CA GLY A 64 -11.00 12.84 -7.92
C GLY A 64 -9.69 12.86 -8.71
N GLY A 65 -8.61 12.34 -8.14
CA GLY A 65 -7.28 12.34 -8.73
C GLY A 65 -7.06 11.29 -9.83
N ALA A 66 -5.79 11.04 -10.14
CA ALA A 66 -5.37 10.14 -11.22
C ALA A 66 -5.79 8.68 -11.01
N MET A 67 -6.09 8.28 -9.76
CA MET A 67 -6.49 6.92 -9.41
C MET A 67 -7.92 6.57 -9.82
N SER A 68 -8.81 7.54 -10.03
CA SER A 68 -10.23 7.31 -10.34
C SER A 68 -10.44 6.36 -11.54
N ARG A 69 -9.58 6.43 -12.56
CA ARG A 69 -9.65 5.51 -13.72
C ARG A 69 -9.34 4.06 -13.36
N VAL A 70 -8.37 3.86 -12.48
CA VAL A 70 -7.96 2.52 -12.00
C VAL A 70 -9.07 1.94 -11.16
N ILE A 71 -9.60 2.73 -10.23
CA ILE A 71 -10.68 2.36 -9.33
C ILE A 71 -11.94 1.97 -10.10
N THR A 72 -12.34 2.73 -11.11
CA THR A 72 -13.49 2.38 -11.95
C THR A 72 -13.35 0.99 -12.59
N THR A 73 -12.15 0.61 -13.02
CA THR A 73 -11.91 -0.72 -13.59
C THR A 73 -11.99 -1.81 -12.51
N TYR A 74 -11.48 -1.53 -11.32
CA TYR A 74 -11.55 -2.42 -10.17
C TYR A 74 -12.99 -2.64 -9.72
N VAL A 75 -13.78 -1.57 -9.56
CA VAL A 75 -15.20 -1.60 -9.23
C VAL A 75 -15.97 -2.49 -10.19
N ARG A 76 -15.81 -2.31 -11.51
CA ARG A 76 -16.44 -3.17 -12.53
C ARG A 76 -16.10 -4.65 -12.39
N ASN A 77 -14.95 -4.98 -11.86
CA ASN A 77 -14.58 -6.39 -11.60
C ASN A 77 -15.23 -6.91 -10.32
N LEU A 78 -15.39 -6.08 -9.30
CA LEU A 78 -16.12 -6.44 -8.07
C LEU A 78 -17.63 -6.62 -8.32
N GLU A 79 -18.23 -5.79 -9.17
CA GLU A 79 -19.63 -5.93 -9.62
C GLU A 79 -19.90 -7.29 -10.26
N LYS A 80 -18.95 -7.88 -11.01
CA LYS A 80 -19.06 -9.24 -11.55
C LYS A 80 -19.14 -10.32 -10.47
N LEU A 81 -18.76 -10.00 -9.24
CA LEU A 81 -18.91 -10.87 -8.07
C LEU A 81 -20.19 -10.58 -7.29
N GLY A 82 -20.94 -9.54 -7.66
CA GLY A 82 -22.13 -9.06 -6.95
C GLY A 82 -21.80 -8.13 -5.78
N ILE A 83 -20.55 -7.66 -5.68
CA ILE A 83 -20.14 -6.67 -4.68
C ILE A 83 -20.47 -5.28 -5.23
N GLN A 84 -21.18 -4.48 -4.46
CA GLN A 84 -21.55 -3.11 -4.82
C GLN A 84 -20.56 -2.13 -4.23
N ILE A 85 -20.03 -1.23 -5.06
CA ILE A 85 -19.10 -0.18 -4.63
C ILE A 85 -19.67 1.18 -4.99
N ASN A 86 -19.96 1.99 -3.98
CA ASN A 86 -20.39 3.37 -4.12
C ASN A 86 -19.15 4.28 -4.15
N GLN A 87 -18.72 4.70 -5.34
CA GLN A 87 -17.59 5.61 -5.45
C GLN A 87 -18.00 7.03 -5.05
N ARG A 88 -17.42 7.54 -3.98
CA ARG A 88 -17.68 8.87 -3.43
C ARG A 88 -16.50 9.79 -3.67
N THR A 89 -16.61 10.65 -4.67
CA THR A 89 -15.61 11.70 -4.92
C THR A 89 -15.92 12.93 -4.10
N THR A 90 -14.92 13.45 -3.38
CA THR A 90 -15.01 14.67 -2.57
C THR A 90 -13.91 15.66 -2.94
N ASP A 91 -14.00 16.90 -2.48
CA ASP A 91 -12.86 17.81 -2.51
C ASP A 91 -11.76 17.35 -1.53
N TYR A 92 -10.54 17.86 -1.75
CA TYR A 92 -9.37 17.41 -1.00
C TYR A 92 -9.47 17.66 0.52
N ALA A 93 -10.07 18.77 0.94
CA ALA A 93 -10.17 19.11 2.36
C ALA A 93 -11.12 18.13 3.09
N LEU A 94 -12.26 17.83 2.49
CA LEU A 94 -13.20 16.84 3.01
C LEU A 94 -12.61 15.42 2.94
N TYR A 95 -11.88 15.09 1.86
CA TYR A 95 -11.17 13.83 1.75
C TYR A 95 -10.20 13.62 2.92
N GLN A 96 -9.34 14.61 3.20
CA GLN A 96 -8.38 14.55 4.31
C GLN A 96 -9.09 14.42 5.67
N LYS A 97 -10.16 15.21 5.89
CA LYS A 97 -10.92 15.13 7.14
C LYS A 97 -11.53 13.74 7.37
N ARG A 98 -12.07 13.13 6.32
CA ARG A 98 -12.63 11.78 6.39
C ARG A 98 -11.56 10.72 6.62
N LEU A 99 -10.35 10.88 6.06
CA LEU A 99 -9.21 10.01 6.37
C LEU A 99 -8.80 10.11 7.83
N GLU A 100 -8.67 11.33 8.37
CA GLU A 100 -8.35 11.57 9.77
C GLU A 100 -9.35 10.94 10.74
N ASP A 101 -10.64 10.94 10.37
CA ASP A 101 -11.73 10.39 11.17
C ASP A 101 -11.97 8.88 10.89
N PHE A 102 -11.20 8.25 9.98
CA PHE A 102 -11.41 6.88 9.48
C PHE A 102 -12.80 6.63 8.91
N ASP A 103 -13.44 7.68 8.36
CA ASP A 103 -14.79 7.62 7.79
C ASP A 103 -14.78 7.17 6.33
N PHE A 104 -14.49 5.88 6.09
CA PHE A 104 -14.51 5.23 4.77
C PHE A 104 -14.54 3.71 4.93
N ASP A 105 -15.00 2.98 3.91
CA ASP A 105 -14.83 1.52 3.83
C ASP A 105 -13.59 1.16 3.02
N MET A 106 -13.35 1.88 1.94
CA MET A 106 -12.23 1.68 1.04
C MET A 106 -11.61 3.01 0.60
N VAL A 107 -10.29 3.04 0.51
CA VAL A 107 -9.55 4.22 0.04
C VAL A 107 -8.30 3.77 -0.72
N SER A 108 -7.85 4.59 -1.66
CA SER A 108 -6.55 4.38 -2.32
C SER A 108 -5.51 5.28 -1.67
N ILE A 109 -4.42 4.70 -1.20
CA ILE A 109 -3.34 5.42 -0.53
C ILE A 109 -1.98 5.10 -1.16
N ARG A 110 -1.06 6.04 -1.07
CA ARG A 110 0.33 5.86 -1.41
C ARG A 110 1.17 5.99 -0.15
N PHE A 111 1.93 4.97 0.17
CA PHE A 111 2.92 5.02 1.23
C PHE A 111 4.31 5.35 0.65
N PRO A 112 4.84 6.56 0.91
CA PRO A 112 6.22 6.88 0.58
C PRO A 112 7.12 6.31 1.67
N ASP A 113 7.91 5.28 1.35
CA ASP A 113 8.80 4.66 2.33
C ASP A 113 10.27 4.88 2.01
N SER A 114 11.09 4.89 3.07
CA SER A 114 12.54 4.95 2.98
C SER A 114 13.17 3.53 3.04
N GLN A 115 14.44 3.43 2.66
CA GLN A 115 15.21 2.19 2.83
C GLN A 115 15.64 1.93 4.29
N SER A 116 15.32 2.85 5.17
CA SER A 116 15.60 2.76 6.60
C SER A 116 14.30 3.10 7.34
N PRO A 117 13.41 2.12 7.53
CA PRO A 117 12.15 2.31 8.23
C PRO A 117 12.38 2.75 9.67
N GLY A 118 11.51 3.64 10.14
CA GLY A 118 11.58 4.28 11.43
C GLY A 118 10.22 4.38 12.13
N ASN A 119 9.99 5.47 12.87
CA ASN A 119 8.78 5.65 13.66
C ASN A 119 7.48 5.69 12.85
N GLU A 120 7.53 5.94 11.54
CA GLU A 120 6.37 5.84 10.65
C GLU A 120 5.73 4.45 10.68
N LEU A 121 6.48 3.40 11.04
CA LEU A 121 5.91 2.06 11.21
C LEU A 121 4.96 1.98 12.43
N ARG A 122 5.22 2.74 13.49
CA ARG A 122 4.29 2.80 14.63
C ARG A 122 3.01 3.49 14.26
N ASP A 123 3.11 4.63 13.62
CA ASP A 123 1.95 5.40 13.17
C ASP A 123 1.07 4.61 12.21
N ARG A 124 1.69 3.74 11.40
CA ARG A 124 1.00 2.95 10.38
C ARG A 124 0.46 1.61 10.85
N PHE A 125 1.12 0.94 11.78
CA PHE A 125 0.82 -0.45 12.10
C PHE A 125 0.61 -0.76 13.58
N SER A 126 0.81 0.19 14.51
CA SER A 126 0.59 -0.10 15.93
C SER A 126 -0.90 -0.14 16.28
N SER A 127 -1.23 -0.94 17.28
CA SER A 127 -2.59 -1.02 17.82
C SER A 127 -3.08 0.31 18.39
N GLU A 128 -2.17 1.12 18.95
CA GLU A 128 -2.47 2.46 19.46
C GLU A 128 -2.89 3.42 18.34
N ALA A 129 -2.19 3.38 17.22
CA ALA A 129 -2.48 4.22 16.06
C ALA A 129 -3.87 3.93 15.46
N ALA A 130 -4.41 2.72 15.59
CA ALA A 130 -5.73 2.36 15.07
C ALA A 130 -6.89 3.17 15.69
N ASP A 131 -6.70 3.73 16.87
CA ASP A 131 -7.69 4.57 17.56
C ASP A 131 -7.27 6.06 17.63
N THR A 132 -6.15 6.41 16.99
CA THR A 132 -5.62 7.77 16.99
C THR A 132 -6.03 8.50 15.72
N PRO A 133 -6.96 9.48 15.80
CA PRO A 133 -7.38 10.25 14.64
C PRO A 133 -6.18 10.89 13.92
N GLY A 134 -6.18 10.80 12.59
CA GLY A 134 -5.10 11.33 11.77
C GLY A 134 -3.85 10.46 11.68
N SER A 135 -3.83 9.27 12.27
CA SER A 135 -2.75 8.31 12.09
C SER A 135 -2.81 7.66 10.69
N ASP A 136 -1.70 7.07 10.26
CA ASP A 136 -1.60 6.29 9.02
C ASP A 136 -2.11 4.84 9.17
N ASN A 137 -2.63 4.42 10.33
CA ASN A 137 -3.23 3.09 10.51
C ASN A 137 -4.64 3.01 9.91
N LEU A 138 -4.74 3.27 8.61
CA LEU A 138 -5.99 3.30 7.86
C LEU A 138 -6.67 1.92 7.72
N PHE A 139 -6.02 0.87 8.19
CA PHE A 139 -6.54 -0.50 8.18
C PHE A 139 -7.32 -0.85 9.45
N GLY A 140 -7.26 0.01 10.48
CA GLY A 140 -7.77 -0.30 11.82
C GLY A 140 -7.06 -1.51 12.45
N LEU A 141 -5.78 -1.73 12.10
CA LEU A 141 -5.02 -2.90 12.53
C LEU A 141 -4.71 -2.83 14.03
N LYS A 142 -5.19 -3.84 14.76
CA LYS A 142 -4.90 -4.03 16.19
C LYS A 142 -4.36 -5.43 16.41
N SER A 143 -3.06 -5.54 16.61
CA SER A 143 -2.40 -6.83 16.80
C SER A 143 -1.16 -6.70 17.69
N PRO A 144 -1.18 -7.21 18.92
CA PRO A 144 0.00 -7.23 19.78
C PRO A 144 1.21 -7.93 19.16
N GLN A 145 0.99 -8.83 18.20
CA GLN A 145 2.04 -9.51 17.47
C GLN A 145 2.71 -8.56 16.47
N VAL A 146 1.91 -7.73 15.79
CA VAL A 146 2.42 -6.69 14.88
C VAL A 146 3.13 -5.60 15.69
N ASP A 147 2.58 -5.17 16.82
CA ASP A 147 3.24 -4.20 17.72
C ASP A 147 4.65 -4.67 18.10
N GLN A 148 4.79 -5.94 18.50
CA GLN A 148 6.09 -6.52 18.83
C GLN A 148 7.04 -6.58 17.64
N LEU A 149 6.52 -6.85 16.43
CA LEU A 149 7.35 -6.90 15.22
C LEU A 149 7.80 -5.50 14.79
N VAL A 150 6.95 -4.50 14.90
CA VAL A 150 7.31 -3.09 14.72
C VAL A 150 8.42 -2.69 15.68
N ASP A 151 8.26 -3.00 16.97
CA ASP A 151 9.31 -2.74 17.97
C ASP A 151 10.63 -3.44 17.65
N ASN A 152 10.60 -4.66 17.13
CA ASN A 152 11.81 -5.38 16.72
C ASN A 152 12.52 -4.68 15.54
N VAL A 153 11.76 -4.14 14.58
CA VAL A 153 12.32 -3.35 13.47
C VAL A 153 12.99 -2.08 14.00
N LEU A 154 12.30 -1.35 14.90
CA LEU A 154 12.80 -0.09 15.44
C LEU A 154 14.02 -0.25 16.37
N ARG A 155 14.17 -1.41 17.02
CA ARG A 155 15.30 -1.72 17.90
C ARG A 155 16.48 -2.38 17.20
N ALA A 156 16.39 -2.63 15.90
CA ALA A 156 17.48 -3.25 15.16
C ALA A 156 18.73 -2.36 15.14
N ASN A 157 19.87 -2.89 15.56
CA ASN A 157 21.13 -2.17 15.64
C ASN A 157 22.02 -2.41 14.42
N THR A 158 21.74 -3.44 13.65
CA THR A 158 22.50 -3.81 12.46
C THR A 158 21.58 -3.90 11.24
N ARG A 159 22.17 -3.79 10.05
CA ARG A 159 21.42 -3.97 8.79
C ARG A 159 20.82 -5.37 8.68
N GLU A 160 21.50 -6.39 9.16
CA GLU A 160 21.03 -7.76 9.14
C GLU A 160 19.81 -7.96 10.05
N GLU A 161 19.87 -7.44 11.27
CA GLU A 161 18.72 -7.44 12.18
C GLU A 161 17.53 -6.71 11.60
N LEU A 162 17.75 -5.53 11.01
CA LEU A 162 16.72 -4.73 10.37
C LEU A 162 16.02 -5.49 9.22
N ILE A 163 16.81 -6.14 8.35
CA ILE A 163 16.27 -6.95 7.25
C ILE A 163 15.46 -8.13 7.79
N THR A 164 15.96 -8.80 8.81
CA THR A 164 15.29 -9.97 9.40
C THR A 164 13.97 -9.58 10.06
N ALA A 165 13.99 -8.52 10.87
CA ALA A 165 12.79 -8.00 11.52
C ALA A 165 11.78 -7.47 10.50
N GLY A 166 12.24 -6.72 9.50
CA GLY A 166 11.38 -6.19 8.43
C GLY A 166 10.70 -7.29 7.62
N ARG A 167 11.42 -8.35 7.26
CA ARG A 167 10.85 -9.52 6.58
C ARG A 167 9.81 -10.25 7.41
N ALA A 168 10.03 -10.34 8.73
CA ALA A 168 9.06 -10.96 9.64
C ALA A 168 7.78 -10.12 9.73
N LEU A 169 7.89 -8.80 9.84
CA LEU A 169 6.77 -7.88 9.82
C LEU A 169 6.00 -7.95 8.50
N ASP A 170 6.69 -7.79 7.37
CA ASP A 170 6.11 -7.87 6.03
C ASP A 170 5.33 -9.17 5.83
N ARG A 171 5.90 -10.30 6.24
CA ARG A 171 5.25 -11.60 6.13
C ARG A 171 3.92 -11.67 6.90
N VAL A 172 3.87 -11.14 8.12
CA VAL A 172 2.64 -11.12 8.93
C VAL A 172 1.60 -10.19 8.30
N LEU A 173 2.01 -9.01 7.85
CA LEU A 173 1.13 -8.05 7.19
C LEU A 173 0.55 -8.60 5.88
N MET A 174 1.36 -9.25 5.07
CA MET A 174 0.91 -9.85 3.80
C MET A 174 -0.15 -10.94 4.01
N HIS A 175 -0.03 -11.76 5.06
CA HIS A 175 -1.02 -12.79 5.39
C HIS A 175 -2.27 -12.24 6.08
N GLY A 176 -2.26 -10.97 6.49
CA GLY A 176 -3.42 -10.27 7.05
C GLY A 176 -4.41 -9.75 6.01
N TYR A 177 -3.99 -9.65 4.74
CA TYR A 177 -4.83 -9.15 3.62
C TYR A 177 -5.46 -7.77 3.86
N TYR A 178 -4.77 -6.90 4.60
CA TYR A 178 -5.27 -5.55 4.94
C TYR A 178 -5.35 -4.61 3.74
N ILE A 179 -4.56 -4.88 2.70
CA ILE A 179 -4.48 -4.06 1.49
C ILE A 179 -4.59 -4.89 0.23
N VAL A 180 -5.03 -4.26 -0.85
CA VAL A 180 -4.88 -4.76 -2.22
C VAL A 180 -3.70 -4.01 -2.86
N PRO A 181 -2.51 -4.64 -2.98
CA PRO A 181 -1.36 -3.99 -3.57
C PRO A 181 -1.61 -3.69 -5.04
N ASN A 182 -1.37 -2.45 -5.46
CA ASN A 182 -1.50 -2.06 -6.85
C ASN A 182 -0.16 -2.22 -7.58
N TRP A 183 0.65 -1.17 -7.59
CA TRP A 183 1.97 -1.17 -8.24
C TRP A 183 2.92 -0.19 -7.54
N TYR A 184 4.18 -0.33 -7.85
CA TYR A 184 5.21 0.63 -7.51
C TYR A 184 6.05 0.96 -8.76
N SER A 185 6.76 2.08 -8.73
CA SER A 185 7.76 2.41 -9.75
C SER A 185 9.16 2.16 -9.19
N ALA A 186 9.92 1.27 -9.82
CA ALA A 186 11.31 0.99 -9.45
C ALA A 186 12.29 2.06 -9.96
N SER A 187 11.82 3.09 -10.66
CA SER A 187 12.66 4.14 -11.24
C SER A 187 11.98 5.50 -11.20
N HIS A 188 12.78 6.53 -11.02
CA HIS A 188 12.36 7.92 -11.19
C HIS A 188 12.59 8.34 -12.64
N ARG A 189 11.57 8.91 -13.28
CA ARG A 189 11.66 9.47 -14.63
C ARG A 189 11.96 10.96 -14.52
N VAL A 190 13.16 11.37 -14.89
CA VAL A 190 13.62 12.74 -14.75
C VAL A 190 14.05 13.28 -16.10
N ALA A 191 13.46 14.39 -16.53
CA ALA A 191 13.95 15.18 -17.66
C ALA A 191 14.80 16.33 -17.13
N TYR A 192 16.01 16.49 -17.65
CA TYR A 192 16.95 17.50 -17.17
C TYR A 192 17.77 18.11 -18.29
N ARG A 193 18.33 19.30 -18.03
CA ARG A 193 19.19 20.01 -18.96
C ARG A 193 20.58 19.38 -19.03
N LYS A 194 21.24 19.45 -20.20
CA LYS A 194 22.57 18.85 -20.43
C LYS A 194 23.67 19.43 -19.53
N GLU A 195 23.47 20.64 -19.02
CA GLU A 195 24.41 21.31 -18.11
C GLU A 195 24.36 20.72 -16.68
N LEU A 196 23.38 19.87 -16.37
CA LEU A 196 23.30 19.19 -15.07
C LEU A 196 24.02 17.85 -15.10
N SER A 197 24.73 17.56 -14.02
CA SER A 197 25.40 16.29 -13.81
C SER A 197 25.10 15.74 -12.42
N TYR A 198 25.33 14.45 -12.25
CA TYR A 198 25.00 13.74 -11.02
C TYR A 198 25.95 12.54 -10.79
N PRO A 199 26.04 12.01 -9.55
CA PRO A 199 26.86 10.84 -9.23
C PRO A 199 26.34 9.58 -9.96
N LYS A 200 27.08 9.08 -10.94
CA LYS A 200 26.66 7.92 -11.75
C LYS A 200 26.77 6.58 -11.03
N ASN A 201 27.59 6.51 -10.00
CA ASN A 201 27.92 5.24 -9.31
C ASN A 201 27.22 5.06 -7.95
N ARG A 202 26.27 5.94 -7.62
CA ARG A 202 25.53 5.87 -6.37
C ARG A 202 24.04 5.82 -6.65
N LEU A 203 23.36 4.79 -6.15
CA LEU A 203 21.91 4.74 -6.14
C LEU A 203 21.38 5.82 -5.20
N PRO A 204 20.31 6.54 -5.59
CA PRO A 204 19.67 7.50 -4.71
C PRO A 204 19.05 6.77 -3.51
N TYR A 205 19.42 7.19 -2.30
CA TYR A 205 18.75 6.74 -1.07
C TYR A 205 17.44 7.49 -0.81
N TYR A 206 17.12 8.47 -1.63
CA TYR A 206 15.92 9.27 -1.51
C TYR A 206 14.76 8.58 -2.22
N TYR A 207 13.59 8.59 -1.57
CA TYR A 207 12.37 8.06 -2.17
C TYR A 207 11.74 9.01 -3.20
N THR A 208 12.16 10.29 -3.25
CA THR A 208 11.75 11.26 -4.26
C THR A 208 12.92 11.66 -5.16
N ALA A 209 12.61 11.90 -6.44
CA ALA A 209 13.61 12.42 -7.38
C ALA A 209 14.08 13.81 -6.98
N GLU A 210 13.19 14.64 -6.45
CA GLU A 210 13.45 16.02 -6.03
C GLU A 210 14.48 16.05 -4.91
N GLY A 211 14.32 15.24 -3.87
CA GLY A 211 15.28 15.18 -2.76
C GLY A 211 16.66 14.77 -3.22
N TRP A 212 16.76 13.81 -4.14
CA TRP A 212 18.04 13.39 -4.71
C TRP A 212 18.67 14.47 -5.60
N ILE A 213 17.88 15.11 -6.47
CA ILE A 213 18.35 16.14 -7.37
C ILE A 213 18.91 17.33 -6.57
N LEU A 214 18.12 17.88 -5.65
CA LEU A 214 18.50 19.06 -4.86
C LEU A 214 19.75 18.82 -4.01
N SER A 215 19.97 17.58 -3.56
CA SER A 215 21.09 17.27 -2.64
C SER A 215 22.35 16.79 -3.34
N ASN A 216 22.29 16.32 -4.60
CA ASN A 216 23.41 15.59 -5.22
C ASN A 216 23.76 16.04 -6.64
N TRP A 217 22.94 16.86 -7.29
CA TRP A 217 23.22 17.30 -8.66
C TRP A 217 23.94 18.64 -8.68
N TRP A 218 24.70 18.89 -9.74
CA TRP A 218 25.45 20.12 -9.95
C TRP A 218 25.41 20.58 -11.40
N ARG A 219 25.71 21.88 -11.65
CA ARG A 219 25.91 22.42 -12.99
C ARG A 219 27.35 22.22 -13.43
N THR A 220 27.55 21.71 -14.62
CA THR A 220 28.88 21.49 -15.20
C THR A 220 29.48 22.74 -15.82
N ASP A 221 28.67 23.69 -16.27
CA ASP A 221 29.10 24.92 -16.91
C ASP A 221 29.76 25.92 -15.92
N ILE A 222 29.49 25.81 -14.62
CA ILE A 222 30.14 26.66 -13.59
C ILE A 222 31.62 26.30 -13.43
N ALA A 223 32.02 25.07 -13.70
CA ALA A 223 33.40 24.62 -13.60
C ALA A 223 34.28 25.11 -14.78
N ALA A 224 33.67 25.59 -15.86
CA ALA A 224 34.37 26.04 -17.08
C ALA A 224 34.55 27.57 -17.15
N GLN A 225 34.07 28.36 -16.17
CA GLN A 225 34.41 29.80 -16.16
C GLN A 225 35.83 30.01 -15.65
N PRO A 226 36.75 30.60 -16.47
CA PRO A 226 38.07 30.95 -15.98
C PRO A 226 37.88 31.92 -14.81
N LYS A 227 38.57 31.64 -13.70
CA LYS A 227 38.65 32.59 -12.58
C LYS A 227 39.10 33.90 -13.16
N ALA A 228 38.27 34.92 -13.12
CA ALA A 228 38.67 36.27 -13.44
C ALA A 228 39.90 36.61 -12.58
N ARG A 229 41.01 36.94 -13.26
CA ARG A 229 42.25 37.37 -12.62
C ARG A 229 42.11 38.76 -12.03
#